data_a0338833845eeffe4c1a040db82cc420
#
_entry.id   a0338833845eeffe4c1a040db82cc420
#
_cell.length_a   1.000
_cell.length_b   1.000
_cell.length_c   1.000
_cell.angle_alpha   90.00
_cell.angle_beta   90.00
_cell.angle_gamma   90.00
#
_symmetry.space_group_name_H-M   'P 1'
#
loop_
_entity.id
_entity.type
_entity.pdbx_description
1 polymer ?
#
loop_
_entity_poly.entity_id
_entity_poly.type
_entity_poly.pdbx_seq_one_letter_code
_entity_poly.pdbx_strand_id
1 'polypeptide(L)'
;MKPLPFLNPAAGTPAARNPARPAVIVPTQAVDSEELSAQCAAVAATGVVDVIEWRIDPLLARSIAGGSLNDEAPAVVSGEVPGSAAPRAEEVLELLPQAAAAGLPVLLTARTAGEGGLVEIAADEYAEVLRRLIAGLADAEVGAVPVAIDVEIDRAEARELIASAREHGIPTIASLHDFESTGSYEALLATFRSMADAGADVAKAAMMPQTPADVCRLLAATAKADVMLGVPVLGISMGALGRTSRIMGADFGSCATFAQIGEASAPGQIDAARLAEILDRVCG
;
A
#
# COMPACT_ATOMS: atom_id res chain seq x y z
N MET A 1 5.08 13.86 -13.55
CA MET A 1 4.87 12.59 -12.77
C MET A 1 5.90 11.57 -13.19
N LYS A 2 6.57 10.91 -12.25
CA LYS A 2 7.43 9.74 -12.52
C LYS A 2 6.57 8.47 -12.42
N PRO A 3 6.76 7.46 -13.30
CA PRO A 3 5.98 6.24 -13.23
C PRO A 3 6.30 5.40 -12.00
N LEU A 4 5.38 4.53 -11.60
CA LEU A 4 5.58 3.56 -10.52
C LEU A 4 6.69 2.56 -10.92
N PRO A 5 7.75 2.33 -10.10
CA PRO A 5 8.96 1.64 -10.53
C PRO A 5 8.84 0.12 -10.66
N PHE A 6 7.81 -0.48 -10.04
CA PHE A 6 7.60 -1.94 -10.06
C PHE A 6 6.39 -2.39 -10.90
N LEU A 7 6.00 -1.61 -11.91
CA LEU A 7 5.03 -2.07 -12.89
C LEU A 7 5.60 -3.27 -13.69
N ASN A 8 4.71 -4.18 -14.10
CA ASN A 8 5.06 -5.28 -14.95
C ASN A 8 4.74 -4.96 -16.42
N PRO A 9 5.72 -4.60 -17.25
CA PRO A 9 5.47 -4.30 -18.68
C PRO A 9 4.85 -5.47 -19.43
N ALA A 10 5.16 -6.72 -19.03
CA ALA A 10 4.62 -7.92 -19.67
C ALA A 10 3.13 -8.13 -19.39
N ALA A 11 2.62 -7.61 -18.28
CA ALA A 11 1.18 -7.65 -17.97
C ALA A 11 0.34 -6.76 -18.90
N GLY A 12 0.96 -5.79 -19.57
CA GLY A 12 0.29 -4.91 -20.53
C GLY A 12 -0.87 -4.11 -19.90
N THR A 13 -0.75 -3.75 -18.63
CA THR A 13 -1.74 -2.96 -17.91
C THR A 13 -1.78 -1.51 -18.41
N PRO A 14 -2.84 -0.74 -18.10
CA PRO A 14 -2.97 0.63 -18.63
C PRO A 14 -1.78 1.55 -18.34
N ALA A 15 -1.28 1.58 -17.08
CA ALA A 15 -0.13 2.42 -16.73
C ALA A 15 1.20 1.88 -17.31
N ALA A 16 1.33 0.57 -17.46
CA ALA A 16 2.51 -0.02 -18.12
C ALA A 16 2.60 0.36 -19.62
N ARG A 17 1.44 0.55 -20.27
CA ARG A 17 1.37 0.99 -21.69
C ARG A 17 1.48 2.50 -21.87
N ASN A 18 1.00 3.28 -20.89
CA ASN A 18 1.02 4.73 -20.93
C ASN A 18 1.65 5.31 -19.68
N PRO A 19 2.94 5.71 -19.70
CA PRO A 19 3.65 6.26 -18.54
C PRO A 19 3.09 7.60 -18.03
N ALA A 20 2.24 8.28 -18.80
CA ALA A 20 1.56 9.50 -18.35
C ALA A 20 0.32 9.21 -17.50
N ARG A 21 -0.17 7.96 -17.52
CA ARG A 21 -1.31 7.52 -16.72
C ARG A 21 -0.83 7.05 -15.33
N PRO A 22 -1.44 7.52 -14.23
CA PRO A 22 -1.11 7.01 -12.91
C PRO A 22 -1.52 5.53 -12.79
N ALA A 23 -0.74 4.74 -12.08
CA ALA A 23 -1.08 3.35 -11.81
C ALA A 23 -2.33 3.26 -10.92
N VAL A 24 -3.23 2.33 -11.23
CA VAL A 24 -4.40 2.02 -10.39
C VAL A 24 -4.04 0.85 -9.48
N ILE A 25 -4.06 1.08 -8.17
CA ILE A 25 -3.81 0.08 -7.13
C ILE A 25 -5.14 -0.29 -6.49
N VAL A 26 -5.41 -1.59 -6.36
CA VAL A 26 -6.62 -2.09 -5.68
C VAL A 26 -6.20 -2.97 -4.51
N PRO A 27 -6.64 -2.64 -3.28
CA PRO A 27 -6.38 -3.45 -2.11
C PRO A 27 -7.27 -4.69 -2.04
N THR A 28 -6.68 -5.79 -1.56
CA THR A 28 -7.34 -7.02 -1.12
C THR A 28 -7.04 -7.24 0.36
N GLN A 29 -7.92 -7.91 1.09
CA GLN A 29 -7.77 -8.16 2.53
C GLN A 29 -7.94 -9.64 2.88
N ALA A 30 -7.69 -10.51 1.90
CA ALA A 30 -7.83 -11.95 2.05
C ALA A 30 -6.93 -12.52 3.14
N VAL A 31 -7.44 -13.50 3.87
CA VAL A 31 -6.78 -14.13 5.01
C VAL A 31 -6.54 -15.63 4.83
N ASP A 32 -6.93 -16.18 3.69
CA ASP A 32 -6.66 -17.56 3.29
C ASP A 32 -6.47 -17.70 1.77
N SER A 33 -6.07 -18.89 1.34
CA SER A 33 -5.73 -19.20 -0.06
C SER A 33 -6.90 -19.05 -1.03
N GLU A 34 -8.10 -19.49 -0.63
CA GLU A 34 -9.29 -19.46 -1.49
C GLU A 34 -9.75 -18.01 -1.71
N GLU A 35 -9.85 -17.26 -0.63
CA GLU A 35 -10.23 -15.86 -0.66
C GLU A 35 -9.22 -15.02 -1.45
N LEU A 36 -7.91 -15.22 -1.21
CA LEU A 36 -6.84 -14.50 -1.90
C LEU A 36 -6.87 -14.77 -3.41
N SER A 37 -6.98 -16.03 -3.80
CA SER A 37 -7.06 -16.40 -5.21
C SER A 37 -8.28 -15.79 -5.89
N ALA A 38 -9.44 -15.82 -5.23
CA ALA A 38 -10.69 -15.27 -5.75
C ALA A 38 -10.63 -13.74 -5.90
N GLN A 39 -10.16 -13.03 -4.86
CA GLN A 39 -10.04 -11.57 -4.89
C GLN A 39 -9.01 -11.12 -5.94
N CYS A 40 -7.83 -11.73 -6.00
CA CYS A 40 -6.80 -11.38 -6.99
C CYS A 40 -7.26 -11.66 -8.42
N ALA A 41 -7.95 -12.78 -8.67
CA ALA A 41 -8.52 -13.09 -9.98
C ALA A 41 -9.60 -12.07 -10.39
N ALA A 42 -10.46 -11.67 -9.45
CA ALA A 42 -11.49 -10.64 -9.71
C ALA A 42 -10.85 -9.30 -10.06
N VAL A 43 -9.77 -8.89 -9.36
CA VAL A 43 -9.01 -7.68 -9.67
C VAL A 43 -8.40 -7.76 -11.07
N ALA A 44 -7.71 -8.83 -11.39
CA ALA A 44 -7.07 -9.03 -12.70
C ALA A 44 -8.09 -9.06 -13.86
N ALA A 45 -9.25 -9.68 -13.63
CA ALA A 45 -10.33 -9.78 -14.63
C ALA A 45 -10.90 -8.42 -15.05
N THR A 46 -10.72 -7.36 -14.26
CA THR A 46 -11.15 -6.01 -14.65
C THR A 46 -10.37 -5.44 -15.83
N GLY A 47 -9.12 -5.85 -16.02
CA GLY A 47 -8.22 -5.36 -17.05
C GLY A 47 -7.80 -3.88 -16.91
N VAL A 48 -8.19 -3.22 -15.82
CA VAL A 48 -7.96 -1.77 -15.60
C VAL A 48 -7.06 -1.47 -14.40
N VAL A 49 -6.71 -2.49 -13.63
CA VAL A 49 -5.85 -2.39 -12.44
C VAL A 49 -4.41 -2.70 -12.83
N ASP A 50 -3.47 -1.96 -12.25
CA ASP A 50 -2.04 -2.09 -12.52
C ASP A 50 -1.29 -2.85 -11.42
N VAL A 51 -1.76 -2.78 -10.16
CA VAL A 51 -1.13 -3.39 -8.99
C VAL A 51 -2.20 -3.89 -8.03
N ILE A 52 -2.01 -5.09 -7.50
CA ILE A 52 -2.77 -5.60 -6.35
C ILE A 52 -2.04 -5.20 -5.07
N GLU A 53 -2.69 -4.47 -4.17
CA GLU A 53 -2.19 -4.34 -2.80
C GLU A 53 -2.77 -5.47 -1.96
N TRP A 54 -1.92 -6.37 -1.45
CA TRP A 54 -2.39 -7.33 -0.47
C TRP A 54 -2.15 -6.79 0.94
N ARG A 55 -3.24 -6.38 1.59
CA ARG A 55 -3.29 -5.96 2.99
C ARG A 55 -3.22 -7.21 3.86
N ILE A 56 -2.05 -7.43 4.46
CA ILE A 56 -1.80 -8.62 5.30
C ILE A 56 -2.16 -8.39 6.78
N ASP A 57 -2.48 -7.16 7.17
CA ASP A 57 -2.83 -6.83 8.54
C ASP A 57 -4.06 -7.62 9.08
N PRO A 58 -5.11 -7.97 8.31
CA PRO A 58 -6.15 -8.87 8.80
C PRO A 58 -5.64 -10.26 9.16
N LEU A 59 -4.70 -10.80 8.37
CA LEU A 59 -4.07 -12.09 8.65
C LEU A 59 -3.18 -12.02 9.89
N LEU A 60 -2.40 -10.96 10.04
CA LEU A 60 -1.56 -10.74 11.22
C LEU A 60 -2.41 -10.57 12.49
N ALA A 61 -3.54 -9.86 12.42
CA ALA A 61 -4.44 -9.63 13.55
C ALA A 61 -5.06 -10.93 14.09
N ARG A 62 -5.31 -11.95 13.25
CA ARG A 62 -5.82 -13.26 13.67
C ARG A 62 -4.87 -13.97 14.64
N SER A 63 -3.57 -13.79 14.50
CA SER A 63 -2.56 -14.39 15.38
C SER A 63 -2.60 -13.82 16.80
N ILE A 64 -2.76 -12.49 16.88
CA ILE A 64 -2.77 -11.78 18.17
C ILE A 64 -4.04 -12.08 18.96
N ALA A 65 -5.16 -12.33 18.28
CA ALA A 65 -6.44 -12.67 18.91
C ALA A 65 -6.53 -14.13 19.42
N GLY A 66 -5.55 -14.99 19.11
CA GLY A 66 -5.43 -16.33 19.72
C GLY A 66 -6.53 -17.32 19.38
N GLY A 67 -7.22 -17.26 18.21
CA GLY A 67 -8.33 -18.15 17.99
C GLY A 67 -8.85 -18.34 16.57
N SER A 68 -9.43 -19.50 16.36
CA SER A 68 -10.27 -19.88 15.23
C SER A 68 -11.49 -18.98 15.10
N LEU A 69 -11.89 -18.64 13.87
CA LEU A 69 -13.07 -17.81 13.56
C LEU A 69 -14.42 -18.38 13.99
N ASN A 70 -14.46 -19.51 14.71
CA ASN A 70 -15.69 -20.21 15.09
C ASN A 70 -16.07 -20.07 16.57
N ASP A 71 -15.35 -19.29 17.38
CA ASP A 71 -15.69 -19.10 18.79
C ASP A 71 -16.13 -17.66 19.06
N GLU A 72 -17.27 -17.55 19.77
CA GLU A 72 -17.77 -16.30 20.34
C GLU A 72 -16.68 -15.62 21.17
N ALA A 73 -16.63 -14.27 21.14
CA ALA A 73 -15.62 -13.43 21.76
C ALA A 73 -15.11 -14.01 23.09
N PRO A 74 -13.81 -14.36 23.21
CA PRO A 74 -13.29 -14.87 24.46
C PRO A 74 -13.29 -13.78 25.52
N ALA A 75 -13.84 -14.10 26.67
CA ALA A 75 -13.69 -13.31 27.88
C ALA A 75 -12.18 -13.16 28.17
N VAL A 76 -11.72 -11.93 28.42
CA VAL A 76 -10.34 -11.60 28.78
C VAL A 76 -9.91 -12.45 29.98
N VAL A 77 -9.18 -13.55 29.69
CA VAL A 77 -8.48 -14.30 30.72
C VAL A 77 -7.09 -13.67 30.87
N SER A 78 -6.94 -12.96 31.97
CA SER A 78 -5.69 -12.31 32.34
C SER A 78 -4.56 -13.33 32.48
N GLY A 79 -3.53 -13.27 31.61
CA GLY A 79 -2.26 -13.97 31.83
C GLY A 79 -1.58 -14.62 30.63
N GLU A 80 -2.16 -14.63 29.44
CA GLU A 80 -1.46 -15.12 28.25
C GLU A 80 -0.80 -13.94 27.51
N VAL A 81 0.49 -14.10 27.18
CA VAL A 81 1.20 -13.20 26.27
C VAL A 81 0.48 -13.28 24.92
N PRO A 82 0.02 -12.16 24.33
CA PRO A 82 -0.59 -12.18 23.01
C PRO A 82 0.33 -12.94 22.03
N GLY A 83 -0.23 -13.81 21.20
CA GLY A 83 0.55 -14.56 20.21
C GLY A 83 1.30 -13.61 19.29
N SER A 84 2.57 -13.91 18.99
CA SER A 84 3.37 -13.09 18.08
C SER A 84 2.82 -13.13 16.66
N ALA A 85 2.81 -11.98 15.96
CA ALA A 85 2.47 -11.89 14.55
C ALA A 85 3.62 -12.37 13.63
N ALA A 86 4.84 -12.45 14.15
CA ALA A 86 6.03 -12.82 13.37
C ALA A 86 5.95 -14.19 12.67
N PRO A 87 5.39 -15.26 13.28
CA PRO A 87 5.17 -16.54 12.57
C PRO A 87 4.22 -16.45 11.37
N ARG A 88 3.38 -15.40 11.29
CA ARG A 88 2.47 -15.21 10.16
C ARG A 88 3.18 -14.68 8.90
N ALA A 89 4.41 -14.20 9.02
CA ALA A 89 5.21 -13.82 7.86
C ALA A 89 5.45 -15.03 6.94
N GLU A 90 5.71 -16.21 7.51
CA GLU A 90 5.86 -17.46 6.76
C GLU A 90 4.55 -17.85 6.05
N GLU A 91 3.40 -17.70 6.71
CA GLU A 91 2.09 -17.96 6.10
C GLU A 91 1.81 -17.00 4.93
N VAL A 92 2.18 -15.72 5.06
CA VAL A 92 2.11 -14.75 3.94
C VAL A 92 2.96 -15.20 2.76
N LEU A 93 4.18 -15.67 3.00
CA LEU A 93 5.08 -16.15 1.95
C LEU A 93 4.55 -17.43 1.28
N GLU A 94 3.94 -18.34 2.03
CA GLU A 94 3.30 -19.55 1.50
C GLU A 94 2.07 -19.23 0.62
N LEU A 95 1.33 -18.17 0.95
CA LEU A 95 0.15 -17.73 0.20
C LEU A 95 0.49 -16.79 -0.99
N LEU A 96 1.67 -16.18 -1.01
CA LEU A 96 2.05 -15.20 -2.02
C LEU A 96 1.97 -15.71 -3.48
N PRO A 97 2.30 -16.97 -3.80
CA PRO A 97 2.13 -17.50 -5.15
C PRO A 97 0.69 -17.40 -5.68
N GLN A 98 -0.33 -17.50 -4.82
CA GLN A 98 -1.74 -17.33 -5.20
C GLN A 98 -2.05 -15.89 -5.64
N ALA A 99 -1.49 -14.90 -4.94
CA ALA A 99 -1.63 -13.49 -5.36
C ALA A 99 -0.88 -13.24 -6.68
N ALA A 100 0.34 -13.75 -6.81
CA ALA A 100 1.17 -13.62 -8.00
C ALA A 100 0.57 -14.31 -9.25
N ALA A 101 -0.22 -15.37 -9.06
CA ALA A 101 -0.91 -16.08 -10.14
C ALA A 101 -1.86 -15.18 -10.97
N ALA A 102 -2.30 -14.06 -10.41
CA ALA A 102 -3.06 -13.04 -11.13
C ALA A 102 -2.25 -12.31 -12.24
N GLY A 103 -0.92 -12.44 -12.24
CA GLY A 103 -0.02 -11.83 -13.23
C GLY A 103 0.20 -10.31 -13.06
N LEU A 104 -0.40 -9.71 -12.04
CA LEU A 104 -0.21 -8.30 -11.69
C LEU A 104 0.85 -8.16 -10.59
N PRO A 105 1.63 -7.06 -10.57
CA PRO A 105 2.50 -6.73 -9.45
C PRO A 105 1.73 -6.77 -8.11
N VAL A 106 2.40 -7.24 -7.05
CA VAL A 106 1.83 -7.33 -5.71
C VAL A 106 2.56 -6.35 -4.78
N LEU A 107 1.80 -5.51 -4.08
CA LEU A 107 2.29 -4.68 -2.99
C LEU A 107 1.86 -5.32 -1.66
N LEU A 108 2.81 -5.84 -0.89
CA LEU A 108 2.53 -6.35 0.46
C LEU A 108 2.47 -5.21 1.47
N THR A 109 1.37 -5.10 2.19
CA THR A 109 1.14 -4.00 3.14
C THR A 109 0.68 -4.53 4.49
N ALA A 110 1.54 -4.42 5.51
CA ALA A 110 1.21 -4.62 6.92
C ALA A 110 0.78 -3.28 7.54
N ARG A 111 -0.47 -2.88 7.35
CA ARG A 111 -0.98 -1.62 7.88
C ARG A 111 -1.30 -1.76 9.36
N THR A 112 -0.70 -0.89 10.20
CA THR A 112 -0.95 -0.91 11.64
C THR A 112 -2.19 -0.11 12.02
N ALA A 113 -2.77 -0.40 13.20
CA ALA A 113 -3.96 0.29 13.70
C ALA A 113 -3.74 1.80 13.83
N GLY A 114 -2.53 2.26 14.18
CA GLY A 114 -2.18 3.68 14.24
C GLY A 114 -2.27 4.41 12.90
N GLU A 115 -2.18 3.68 11.79
CA GLU A 115 -2.35 4.20 10.43
C GLU A 115 -3.61 3.64 9.72
N GLY A 116 -4.64 3.25 10.50
CA GLY A 116 -5.94 2.83 9.98
C GLY A 116 -6.01 1.38 9.50
N GLY A 117 -5.08 0.54 9.92
CA GLY A 117 -5.11 -0.91 9.71
C GLY A 117 -5.85 -1.66 10.81
N LEU A 118 -5.83 -2.98 10.73
CA LEU A 118 -6.51 -3.87 11.68
C LEU A 118 -5.58 -4.49 12.72
N VAL A 119 -4.25 -4.42 12.53
CA VAL A 119 -3.30 -5.02 13.46
C VAL A 119 -2.73 -3.98 14.42
N GLU A 120 -2.92 -4.21 15.71
CA GLU A 120 -2.21 -3.50 16.76
C GLU A 120 -0.96 -4.30 17.11
N ILE A 121 0.20 -3.77 16.78
CA ILE A 121 1.48 -4.48 16.85
C ILE A 121 2.57 -3.56 17.38
N ALA A 122 3.43 -4.09 18.27
CA ALA A 122 4.58 -3.37 18.80
C ALA A 122 5.59 -3.05 17.70
N ALA A 123 6.41 -2.02 17.91
CA ALA A 123 7.33 -1.55 16.87
C ALA A 123 8.38 -2.60 16.47
N ASP A 124 8.93 -3.30 17.46
CA ASP A 124 9.92 -4.37 17.27
C ASP A 124 9.32 -5.59 16.56
N GLU A 125 8.08 -5.94 16.88
CA GLU A 125 7.37 -7.04 16.23
C GLU A 125 6.97 -6.69 14.78
N TYR A 126 6.53 -5.46 14.51
CA TYR A 126 6.33 -4.96 13.15
C TYR A 126 7.60 -5.09 12.31
N ALA A 127 8.73 -4.65 12.88
CA ALA A 127 10.01 -4.76 12.20
C ALA A 127 10.43 -6.21 11.95
N GLU A 128 10.16 -7.13 12.89
CA GLU A 128 10.46 -8.55 12.74
C GLU A 128 9.60 -9.19 11.64
N VAL A 129 8.30 -8.87 11.56
CA VAL A 129 7.43 -9.32 10.46
C VAL A 129 8.00 -8.88 9.11
N LEU A 130 8.36 -7.60 8.96
CA LEU A 130 8.90 -7.11 7.70
C LEU A 130 10.28 -7.70 7.36
N ARG A 131 11.16 -7.92 8.34
CA ARG A 131 12.46 -8.59 8.11
C ARG A 131 12.27 -10.00 7.56
N ARG A 132 11.34 -10.78 8.14
CA ARG A 132 11.05 -12.13 7.66
C ARG A 132 10.46 -12.12 6.26
N LEU A 133 9.54 -11.20 5.96
CA LEU A 133 9.01 -11.02 4.61
C LEU A 133 10.11 -10.67 3.62
N ILE A 134 10.98 -9.69 3.93
CA ILE A 134 12.08 -9.29 3.07
C ILE A 134 13.02 -10.47 2.79
N ALA A 135 13.41 -11.21 3.84
CA ALA A 135 14.30 -12.36 3.68
C ALA A 135 13.64 -13.47 2.84
N GLY A 136 12.36 -13.79 3.10
CA GLY A 136 11.66 -14.85 2.39
C GLY A 136 11.28 -14.50 0.95
N LEU A 137 11.08 -13.22 0.63
CA LEU A 137 10.76 -12.78 -0.74
C LEU A 137 11.93 -13.02 -1.72
N ALA A 138 13.17 -13.01 -1.25
CA ALA A 138 14.32 -13.31 -2.08
C ALA A 138 14.28 -14.75 -2.66
N ASP A 139 13.65 -15.66 -1.93
CA ASP A 139 13.53 -17.09 -2.28
C ASP A 139 12.10 -17.47 -2.75
N ALA A 140 11.17 -16.52 -2.77
CA ALA A 140 9.77 -16.80 -3.10
C ALA A 140 9.56 -17.13 -4.58
N GLU A 141 8.84 -18.20 -4.87
CA GLU A 141 8.49 -18.65 -6.23
C GLU A 141 7.30 -17.84 -6.79
N VAL A 142 7.50 -16.55 -7.02
CA VAL A 142 6.46 -15.65 -7.60
C VAL A 142 6.59 -15.47 -9.12
N GLY A 143 7.47 -16.21 -9.76
CA GLY A 143 7.75 -16.09 -11.18
C GLY A 143 8.35 -14.72 -11.53
N ALA A 144 7.90 -14.14 -12.66
CA ALA A 144 8.35 -12.82 -13.13
C ALA A 144 7.48 -11.66 -12.59
N VAL A 145 6.61 -11.91 -11.61
CA VAL A 145 5.72 -10.90 -11.06
C VAL A 145 6.48 -10.06 -10.03
N PRO A 146 6.57 -8.73 -10.20
CA PRO A 146 7.20 -7.85 -9.21
C PRO A 146 6.42 -7.88 -7.89
N VAL A 147 7.15 -7.99 -6.78
CA VAL A 147 6.60 -7.86 -5.43
C VAL A 147 7.30 -6.69 -4.73
N ALA A 148 6.53 -5.78 -4.19
CA ALA A 148 6.99 -4.62 -3.43
C ALA A 148 6.48 -4.69 -1.99
N ILE A 149 7.12 -3.96 -1.07
CA ILE A 149 6.72 -3.86 0.34
C ILE A 149 6.40 -2.41 0.69
N ASP A 150 5.30 -2.22 1.43
CA ASP A 150 4.97 -0.95 2.10
C ASP A 150 5.63 -0.91 3.49
N VAL A 151 6.32 0.19 3.80
CA VAL A 151 6.98 0.43 5.09
C VAL A 151 6.47 1.75 5.68
N GLU A 152 5.84 1.71 6.85
CA GLU A 152 5.40 2.92 7.58
C GLU A 152 6.63 3.71 8.04
N ILE A 153 6.83 4.94 7.53
CA ILE A 153 8.08 5.72 7.71
C ILE A 153 8.32 6.17 9.15
N ASP A 154 7.26 6.35 9.94
CA ASP A 154 7.35 6.80 11.33
C ASP A 154 7.72 5.68 12.31
N ARG A 155 7.89 4.44 11.84
CA ARG A 155 8.39 3.33 12.64
C ARG A 155 9.90 3.47 12.87
N ALA A 156 10.34 3.15 14.10
CA ALA A 156 11.72 3.35 14.53
C ALA A 156 12.78 2.72 13.58
N GLU A 157 12.48 1.53 13.03
CA GLU A 157 13.39 0.77 12.17
C GLU A 157 13.08 0.91 10.66
N ALA A 158 12.23 1.85 10.27
CA ALA A 158 11.80 2.00 8.87
C ALA A 158 12.98 2.16 7.89
N ARG A 159 14.00 2.95 8.24
CA ARG A 159 15.18 3.17 7.40
C ARG A 159 16.00 1.90 7.20
N GLU A 160 16.12 1.10 8.24
CA GLU A 160 16.85 -0.17 8.21
C GLU A 160 16.12 -1.22 7.37
N LEU A 161 14.78 -1.27 7.50
CA LEU A 161 13.93 -2.14 6.70
C LEU A 161 13.97 -1.78 5.19
N ILE A 162 13.92 -0.49 4.86
CA ILE A 162 14.05 -0.01 3.48
C ILE A 162 15.42 -0.33 2.91
N ALA A 163 16.49 -0.16 3.70
CA ALA A 163 17.86 -0.51 3.29
C ALA A 163 17.99 -2.02 3.03
N SER A 164 17.45 -2.85 3.94
CA SER A 164 17.45 -4.30 3.78
C SER A 164 16.68 -4.75 2.55
N ALA A 165 15.46 -4.20 2.30
CA ALA A 165 14.69 -4.51 1.10
C ALA A 165 15.47 -4.18 -0.19
N ARG A 166 16.17 -3.04 -0.21
CA ARG A 166 17.02 -2.65 -1.34
C ARG A 166 18.16 -3.63 -1.57
N GLU A 167 18.82 -4.10 -0.52
CA GLU A 167 19.90 -5.10 -0.62
C GLU A 167 19.43 -6.42 -1.25
N HIS A 168 18.14 -6.75 -1.04
CA HIS A 168 17.48 -7.92 -1.63
C HIS A 168 16.81 -7.62 -2.98
N GLY A 169 16.91 -6.38 -3.50
CA GLY A 169 16.31 -6.00 -4.78
C GLY A 169 14.78 -5.88 -4.73
N ILE A 170 14.19 -5.72 -3.54
CA ILE A 170 12.75 -5.60 -3.32
C ILE A 170 12.36 -4.11 -3.33
N PRO A 171 11.49 -3.67 -4.26
CA PRO A 171 11.01 -2.29 -4.29
C PRO A 171 10.20 -1.94 -3.03
N THR A 172 10.35 -0.70 -2.55
CA THR A 172 9.66 -0.23 -1.35
C THR A 172 8.81 1.00 -1.61
N ILE A 173 7.62 1.03 -0.97
CA ILE A 173 6.85 2.25 -0.75
C ILE A 173 7.04 2.65 0.71
N ALA A 174 7.69 3.79 0.98
CA ALA A 174 7.59 4.38 2.31
C ALA A 174 6.26 5.15 2.41
N SER A 175 5.49 4.89 3.46
CA SER A 175 4.14 5.44 3.62
C SER A 175 3.93 6.14 4.95
N LEU A 176 3.00 7.11 4.95
CA LEU A 176 2.43 7.75 6.14
C LEU A 176 0.95 8.00 5.92
N HIS A 177 0.12 7.62 6.90
CA HIS A 177 -1.32 7.88 6.89
C HIS A 177 -1.70 8.67 8.14
N ASP A 178 -2.36 9.82 7.95
CA ASP A 178 -2.97 10.60 9.04
C ASP A 178 -4.48 10.68 8.79
N PHE A 179 -5.26 10.03 9.66
CA PHE A 179 -6.72 9.97 9.58
C PHE A 179 -7.41 11.15 10.26
N GLU A 180 -6.67 12.07 10.85
CA GLU A 180 -7.20 13.21 11.59
C GLU A 180 -6.96 14.54 10.87
N SER A 181 -5.83 14.67 10.18
CA SER A 181 -5.39 15.95 9.62
C SER A 181 -4.59 15.83 8.31
N THR A 182 -4.23 16.99 7.74
CA THR A 182 -3.37 17.07 6.54
C THR A 182 -1.99 17.67 6.85
N GLY A 183 -1.82 18.28 8.00
CA GLY A 183 -0.56 18.96 8.35
C GLY A 183 -0.28 20.23 7.53
N SER A 184 0.87 20.87 7.77
CA SER A 184 1.32 22.03 7.00
C SER A 184 1.99 21.61 5.68
N TYR A 185 2.11 22.57 4.76
CA TYR A 185 2.84 22.35 3.49
C TYR A 185 4.29 21.92 3.74
N GLU A 186 4.96 22.56 4.69
CA GLU A 186 6.35 22.29 5.05
C GLU A 186 6.50 20.90 5.69
N ALA A 187 5.54 20.50 6.55
CA ALA A 187 5.52 19.16 7.15
C ALA A 187 5.36 18.08 6.08
N LEU A 188 4.43 18.26 5.13
CA LEU A 188 4.22 17.32 4.02
C LEU A 188 5.49 17.17 3.16
N LEU A 189 6.16 18.29 2.83
CA LEU A 189 7.42 18.23 2.08
C LEU A 189 8.54 17.55 2.87
N ALA A 190 8.62 17.78 4.17
CA ALA A 190 9.60 17.13 5.05
C ALA A 190 9.33 15.61 5.10
N THR A 191 8.07 15.18 5.17
CA THR A 191 7.67 13.78 5.13
C THR A 191 8.09 13.12 3.81
N PHE A 192 7.74 13.67 2.65
CA PHE A 192 8.17 13.12 1.36
C PHE A 192 9.71 13.05 1.24
N ARG A 193 10.40 14.08 1.74
CA ARG A 193 11.87 14.08 1.74
C ARG A 193 12.44 12.99 2.64
N SER A 194 11.91 12.81 3.86
CA SER A 194 12.39 11.77 4.79
C SER A 194 12.27 10.37 4.21
N MET A 195 11.19 10.10 3.45
CA MET A 195 10.97 8.85 2.75
C MET A 195 12.02 8.62 1.63
N ALA A 196 12.27 9.65 0.82
CA ALA A 196 13.30 9.59 -0.23
C ALA A 196 14.71 9.45 0.37
N ASP A 197 15.01 10.18 1.45
CA ASP A 197 16.30 10.13 2.15
C ASP A 197 16.50 8.78 2.90
N ALA A 198 15.42 8.09 3.25
CA ALA A 198 15.47 6.72 3.75
C ALA A 198 15.81 5.72 2.64
N GLY A 199 15.68 6.14 1.38
CA GLY A 199 16.01 5.37 0.20
C GLY A 199 14.86 4.53 -0.34
N ALA A 200 13.62 4.86 -0.02
CA ALA A 200 12.47 4.22 -0.61
C ALA A 200 12.35 4.51 -2.11
N ASP A 201 11.77 3.56 -2.84
CA ASP A 201 11.55 3.70 -4.29
C ASP A 201 10.32 4.57 -4.59
N VAL A 202 9.38 4.68 -3.66
CA VAL A 202 8.20 5.54 -3.75
C VAL A 202 7.93 6.20 -2.40
N ALA A 203 7.62 7.50 -2.39
CA ALA A 203 7.21 8.23 -1.19
C ALA A 203 5.69 8.48 -1.20
N LYS A 204 4.95 7.95 -0.20
CA LYS A 204 3.49 7.96 -0.15
C LYS A 204 2.98 8.67 1.11
N ALA A 205 2.11 9.67 0.93
CA ALA A 205 1.40 10.33 2.03
C ALA A 205 -0.11 10.32 1.78
N ALA A 206 -0.90 9.81 2.74
CA ALA A 206 -2.35 9.78 2.69
C ALA A 206 -2.92 10.51 3.90
N MET A 207 -3.55 11.66 3.67
CA MET A 207 -3.95 12.60 4.71
C MET A 207 -5.46 12.84 4.71
N MET A 208 -6.06 13.03 5.89
CA MET A 208 -7.47 13.35 6.02
C MET A 208 -7.70 14.87 5.96
N PRO A 209 -8.31 15.40 4.89
CA PRO A 209 -8.63 16.82 4.81
C PRO A 209 -9.82 17.16 5.69
N GLN A 210 -9.73 18.26 6.41
CA GLN A 210 -10.86 18.85 7.14
C GLN A 210 -11.55 19.94 6.31
N THR A 211 -10.81 20.53 5.37
CA THR A 211 -11.26 21.60 4.48
C THR A 211 -10.79 21.40 3.04
N PRO A 212 -11.43 22.03 2.03
CA PRO A 212 -10.89 22.02 0.68
C PRO A 212 -9.46 22.61 0.56
N ALA A 213 -9.08 23.53 1.44
CA ALA A 213 -7.74 24.11 1.48
C ALA A 213 -6.67 23.06 1.83
N ASP A 214 -7.02 22.05 2.61
CA ASP A 214 -6.13 20.94 2.96
C ASP A 214 -5.83 20.08 1.73
N VAL A 215 -6.84 19.85 0.88
CA VAL A 215 -6.66 19.14 -0.39
C VAL A 215 -5.69 19.90 -1.30
N CYS A 216 -5.90 21.22 -1.44
CA CYS A 216 -5.00 22.07 -2.24
C CYS A 216 -3.56 22.02 -1.69
N ARG A 217 -3.40 22.04 -0.37
CA ARG A 217 -2.10 22.00 0.31
C ARG A 217 -1.36 20.70 0.02
N LEU A 218 -2.04 19.55 0.14
CA LEU A 218 -1.45 18.25 -0.18
C LEU A 218 -1.06 18.17 -1.65
N LEU A 219 -1.93 18.56 -2.57
CA LEU A 219 -1.64 18.56 -4.01
C LEU A 219 -0.44 19.45 -4.34
N ALA A 220 -0.36 20.65 -3.76
CA ALA A 220 0.79 21.55 -3.94
C ALA A 220 2.09 20.94 -3.40
N ALA A 221 2.05 20.29 -2.23
CA ALA A 221 3.21 19.61 -1.65
C ALA A 221 3.65 18.42 -2.51
N THR A 222 2.70 17.64 -3.03
CA THR A 222 2.96 16.50 -3.94
C THR A 222 3.63 16.97 -5.22
N ALA A 223 3.10 18.02 -5.86
CA ALA A 223 3.69 18.59 -7.07
C ALA A 223 5.12 19.09 -6.84
N LYS A 224 5.36 19.74 -5.71
CA LYS A 224 6.71 20.21 -5.34
C LYS A 224 7.65 19.04 -5.07
N ALA A 225 7.19 18.01 -4.38
CA ALA A 225 7.98 16.82 -4.08
C ALA A 225 8.34 16.06 -5.37
N ASP A 226 7.40 15.91 -6.32
CA ASP A 226 7.69 15.26 -7.61
C ASP A 226 8.83 15.96 -8.38
N VAL A 227 8.87 17.30 -8.34
CA VAL A 227 9.95 18.07 -9.01
C VAL A 227 11.27 17.94 -8.26
N MET A 228 11.25 17.93 -6.91
CA MET A 228 12.46 18.03 -6.09
C MET A 228 13.12 16.66 -5.83
N LEU A 229 12.35 15.60 -5.76
CA LEU A 229 12.86 14.27 -5.36
C LEU A 229 13.19 13.43 -6.58
N GLY A 230 14.18 12.56 -6.45
CA GLY A 230 14.57 11.60 -7.48
C GLY A 230 13.60 10.41 -7.61
N VAL A 231 12.74 10.21 -6.61
CA VAL A 231 11.79 9.09 -6.53
C VAL A 231 10.37 9.54 -6.91
N PRO A 232 9.51 8.64 -7.42
CA PRO A 232 8.08 8.87 -7.56
C PRO A 232 7.41 9.23 -6.24
N VAL A 233 6.37 10.06 -6.30
CA VAL A 233 5.58 10.45 -5.13
C VAL A 233 4.12 10.04 -5.32
N LEU A 234 3.42 9.86 -4.21
CA LEU A 234 2.00 9.52 -4.18
C LEU A 234 1.32 10.30 -3.05
N GLY A 235 0.59 11.34 -3.40
CA GLY A 235 -0.18 12.17 -2.47
C GLY A 235 -1.67 11.86 -2.57
N ILE A 236 -2.28 11.39 -1.48
CA ILE A 236 -3.71 11.07 -1.39
C ILE A 236 -4.37 11.91 -0.32
N SER A 237 -5.36 12.68 -0.70
CA SER A 237 -6.31 13.27 0.23
C SER A 237 -7.49 12.31 0.38
N MET A 238 -7.76 11.88 1.63
CA MET A 238 -8.77 10.86 1.92
C MET A 238 -10.18 11.46 1.99
N GLY A 239 -11.18 10.61 2.14
CA GLY A 239 -12.58 11.01 2.28
C GLY A 239 -13.19 11.67 1.04
N ALA A 240 -14.42 12.16 1.21
CA ALA A 240 -15.19 12.73 0.11
C ALA A 240 -14.61 14.04 -0.43
N LEU A 241 -13.95 14.84 0.40
CA LEU A 241 -13.26 16.07 -0.02
C LEU A 241 -12.05 15.78 -0.89
N GLY A 242 -11.38 14.64 -0.66
CA GLY A 242 -10.13 14.27 -1.31
C GLY A 242 -10.25 13.67 -2.71
N ARG A 243 -11.45 13.55 -3.28
CA ARG A 243 -11.67 12.94 -4.62
C ARG A 243 -10.80 13.52 -5.71
N THR A 244 -10.51 14.81 -5.65
CA THR A 244 -9.63 15.50 -6.63
C THR A 244 -8.24 14.85 -6.67
N SER A 245 -7.66 14.49 -5.53
CA SER A 245 -6.33 13.84 -5.49
C SER A 245 -6.34 12.45 -6.11
N ARG A 246 -7.46 11.75 -6.09
CA ARG A 246 -7.61 10.40 -6.69
C ARG A 246 -7.79 10.44 -8.21
N ILE A 247 -8.45 11.47 -8.71
CA ILE A 247 -8.77 11.63 -10.15
C ILE A 247 -7.66 12.42 -10.86
N MET A 248 -7.25 13.56 -10.30
CA MET A 248 -6.33 14.50 -10.92
C MET A 248 -4.92 14.47 -10.27
N GLY A 249 -4.64 13.47 -9.42
CA GLY A 249 -3.37 13.38 -8.70
C GLY A 249 -2.14 13.36 -9.62
N ALA A 250 -2.25 12.76 -10.80
CA ALA A 250 -1.19 12.71 -11.79
C ALA A 250 -0.73 14.09 -12.27
N ASP A 251 -1.65 15.05 -12.41
CA ASP A 251 -1.34 16.45 -12.79
C ASP A 251 -0.48 17.15 -11.72
N PHE A 252 -0.52 16.62 -10.49
CA PHE A 252 0.28 17.06 -9.35
C PHE A 252 1.43 16.11 -9.03
N GLY A 253 1.76 15.19 -9.93
CA GLY A 253 2.92 14.31 -9.83
C GLY A 253 2.69 12.96 -9.14
N SER A 254 1.47 12.64 -8.66
CA SER A 254 1.19 11.33 -8.07
C SER A 254 1.34 10.19 -9.08
N CYS A 255 2.25 9.25 -8.80
CA CYS A 255 2.55 8.12 -9.68
C CYS A 255 1.44 7.05 -9.73
N ALA A 256 0.54 7.06 -8.76
CA ALA A 256 -0.53 6.08 -8.63
C ALA A 256 -1.77 6.67 -7.95
N THR A 257 -2.85 5.92 -7.97
CA THR A 257 -4.08 6.18 -7.23
C THR A 257 -4.66 4.87 -6.72
N PHE A 258 -5.42 4.93 -5.63
CA PHE A 258 -6.08 3.76 -5.03
C PHE A 258 -7.56 3.74 -5.39
N ALA A 259 -8.01 2.61 -5.88
CA ALA A 259 -9.40 2.31 -6.22
C ALA A 259 -9.94 1.15 -5.37
N GLN A 260 -11.22 0.83 -5.52
CA GLN A 260 -11.86 -0.31 -4.88
C GLN A 260 -12.54 -1.21 -5.89
N ILE A 261 -12.73 -2.48 -5.49
CA ILE A 261 -13.68 -3.41 -6.10
C ILE A 261 -14.52 -3.96 -4.95
N GLY A 262 -15.84 -3.76 -5.00
CA GLY A 262 -16.73 -4.06 -3.88
C GLY A 262 -16.60 -3.05 -2.74
N GLU A 263 -16.19 -3.51 -1.55
CA GLU A 263 -16.07 -2.63 -0.36
C GLU A 263 -14.79 -1.81 -0.36
N ALA A 264 -14.88 -0.57 0.14
CA ALA A 264 -13.74 0.33 0.23
C ALA A 264 -12.85 0.00 1.42
N SER A 265 -11.54 -0.12 1.20
CA SER A 265 -10.54 -0.30 2.27
C SER A 265 -10.09 1.02 2.93
N ALA A 266 -10.45 2.16 2.34
CA ALA A 266 -10.16 3.49 2.87
C ALA A 266 -11.21 4.50 2.43
N PRO A 267 -11.45 5.59 3.22
CA PRO A 267 -12.45 6.60 2.91
C PRO A 267 -12.25 7.25 1.54
N GLY A 268 -13.34 7.37 0.77
CA GLY A 268 -13.37 8.11 -0.49
C GLY A 268 -12.76 7.39 -1.69
N GLN A 269 -12.49 6.09 -1.61
CA GLN A 269 -12.12 5.29 -2.78
C GLN A 269 -13.23 5.29 -3.82
N ILE A 270 -12.84 5.16 -5.09
CA ILE A 270 -13.72 5.13 -6.26
C ILE A 270 -13.62 3.72 -6.85
N ASP A 271 -14.73 3.21 -7.38
CA ASP A 271 -14.74 1.94 -8.12
C ASP A 271 -13.68 1.94 -9.23
N ALA A 272 -12.93 0.84 -9.35
CA ALA A 272 -11.76 0.75 -10.23
C ALA A 272 -12.11 0.96 -11.71
N ALA A 273 -13.22 0.38 -12.18
CA ALA A 273 -13.63 0.51 -13.58
C ALA A 273 -14.06 1.95 -13.89
N ARG A 274 -14.82 2.57 -12.96
CA ARG A 274 -15.22 3.98 -13.09
C ARG A 274 -14.03 4.93 -13.05
N LEU A 275 -13.08 4.70 -12.15
CA LEU A 275 -11.87 5.52 -12.05
C LEU A 275 -11.03 5.40 -13.31
N ALA A 276 -10.84 4.18 -13.82
CA ALA A 276 -10.11 3.92 -15.05
C ALA A 276 -10.73 4.66 -16.25
N GLU A 277 -12.06 4.60 -16.41
CA GLU A 277 -12.78 5.34 -17.48
C GLU A 277 -12.49 6.85 -17.41
N ILE A 278 -12.47 7.43 -16.20
CA ILE A 278 -12.14 8.84 -16.01
C ILE A 278 -10.68 9.11 -16.40
N LEU A 279 -9.75 8.31 -15.90
CA LEU A 279 -8.31 8.48 -16.18
C LEU A 279 -8.00 8.35 -17.67
N ASP A 280 -8.63 7.42 -18.38
CA ASP A 280 -8.44 7.23 -19.82
C ASP A 280 -8.92 8.45 -20.63
N ARG A 281 -9.94 9.17 -20.15
CA ARG A 281 -10.41 10.40 -20.78
C ARG A 281 -9.54 11.62 -20.45
N VAL A 282 -8.84 11.61 -19.32
CA VAL A 282 -8.05 12.75 -18.85
C VAL A 282 -6.59 12.63 -19.28
N CYS A 283 -6.03 11.41 -19.29
CA CYS A 283 -4.63 11.14 -19.59
C CYS A 283 -4.40 10.56 -21.00
N GLY A 284 -5.48 10.33 -21.78
CA GLY A 284 -5.46 9.65 -23.09
C GLY A 284 -4.97 10.44 -24.26
#